data_a0d2e73ccd50523372bad4c930bc76e2
#
_entry.id   a0d2e73ccd50523372bad4c930bc76e2
#
_cell.length_a   1.000
_cell.length_b   1.000
_cell.length_c   1.000
_cell.angle_alpha   90.00
_cell.angle_beta   90.00
_cell.angle_gamma   90.00
#
_symmetry.space_group_name_H-M   'P 1'
#
loop_
_entity.id
_entity.type
_entity.pdbx_description
1 polymer ?
#
loop_
_entity_poly.entity_id
_entity_poly.type
_entity_poly.pdbx_seq_one_letter_code
_entity_poly.pdbx_strand_id
1 'polypeptide(L)'
;MRQPLQAYKLAQRLAIVAHDLELGDVLIDTLFLQSLAAYELRCYRKAGELLDRLRTVAKTGNISFPKETSDRFRAAKKAVDTRLRELQHGDYDWLSLFRKSVTQGSEQRYLLEAADFIGPVKLDWAPGKGRGLFSTRDVRAGELLIVEKAISVGFEGENTTDHRKSYDFLFHRTAVPGVSTASGRAVAQLISGVLDNPNLYHQLAQLSGGPRSDSLPSLKLPPSENVWLESEIPAFDRLDSEQIKTMIELNAYSLPLVAKDLASSPSLGDKETGGLFYACSFMNHSCIPNADRIAFGDIMVIRANTDIEKGEEITQSYMARTPYHLRASRLKDGWGIDCTCAMCQADRMEGHKVLSRRKQLIRYMGWVLGPIASYFGPLSFLLSRLLPRSWAHIPASPLVFALKRLVRMMEDTFTHSEDRRYKDLHLSSAYSMLGALTKSQDHLTAIEV
;
A
#
# COMPACT_ATOMS: atom_id res chain seq x y z
N MET A 1 3.63 -23.89 3.22
CA MET A 1 4.98 -24.49 3.50
C MET A 1 5.68 -23.59 4.50
N ARG A 2 6.23 -24.11 5.64
CA ARG A 2 6.82 -23.27 6.70
C ARG A 2 8.22 -22.73 6.38
N GLN A 3 8.97 -23.39 5.49
CA GLN A 3 10.34 -23.02 5.11
C GLN A 3 10.54 -23.24 3.61
N PRO A 4 9.96 -22.40 2.75
CA PRO A 4 9.94 -22.69 1.31
C PRO A 4 11.34 -22.67 0.66
N LEU A 5 12.28 -21.84 1.15
CA LEU A 5 13.63 -21.80 0.60
C LEU A 5 14.42 -23.09 0.91
N GLN A 6 14.30 -23.62 2.13
CA GLN A 6 14.93 -24.88 2.49
C GLN A 6 14.30 -26.06 1.71
N ALA A 7 12.96 -26.06 1.59
CA ALA A 7 12.25 -27.06 0.78
C ALA A 7 12.69 -27.01 -0.68
N TYR A 8 12.84 -25.80 -1.25
CA TYR A 8 13.34 -25.63 -2.61
C TYR A 8 14.74 -26.21 -2.79
N LYS A 9 15.70 -25.87 -1.91
CA LYS A 9 17.07 -26.34 -1.98
C LYS A 9 17.19 -27.85 -1.78
N LEU A 10 16.40 -28.41 -0.87
CA LEU A 10 16.37 -29.86 -0.66
C LEU A 10 15.81 -30.60 -1.89
N ALA A 11 14.69 -30.13 -2.42
CA ALA A 11 14.11 -30.71 -3.64
C ALA A 11 15.06 -30.55 -4.85
N GLN A 12 15.80 -29.47 -4.97
CA GLN A 12 16.81 -29.29 -5.99
C GLN A 12 17.92 -30.34 -5.92
N ARG A 13 18.45 -30.62 -4.72
CA ARG A 13 19.46 -31.64 -4.50
C ARG A 13 18.94 -33.05 -4.82
N LEU A 14 17.72 -33.35 -4.36
CA LEU A 14 17.08 -34.62 -4.65
C LEU A 14 16.80 -34.80 -6.14
N ALA A 15 16.42 -33.75 -6.86
CA ALA A 15 16.20 -33.82 -8.31
C ALA A 15 17.48 -34.13 -9.09
N ILE A 16 18.65 -33.65 -8.64
CA ILE A 16 19.96 -34.01 -9.23
C ILE A 16 20.22 -35.49 -9.04
N VAL A 17 20.11 -36.00 -7.81
CA VAL A 17 20.34 -37.42 -7.48
C VAL A 17 19.37 -38.35 -8.23
N ALA A 18 18.08 -37.97 -8.28
CA ALA A 18 17.08 -38.74 -8.99
C ALA A 18 17.33 -38.79 -10.50
N HIS A 19 17.84 -37.70 -11.08
CA HIS A 19 18.25 -37.65 -12.48
C HIS A 19 19.45 -38.57 -12.75
N ASP A 20 20.49 -38.49 -11.91
CA ASP A 20 21.72 -39.28 -12.08
C ASP A 20 21.50 -40.77 -11.88
N LEU A 21 20.50 -41.15 -11.08
CA LEU A 21 20.10 -42.54 -10.84
C LEU A 21 18.96 -43.01 -11.76
N GLU A 22 18.55 -42.22 -12.73
CA GLU A 22 17.46 -42.49 -13.68
C GLU A 22 16.11 -42.86 -13.01
N LEU A 23 15.84 -42.27 -11.83
CA LEU A 23 14.62 -42.51 -11.07
C LEU A 23 13.52 -41.55 -11.52
N GLY A 24 12.86 -41.83 -12.65
CA GLY A 24 11.91 -40.96 -13.31
C GLY A 24 10.74 -40.47 -12.41
N ASP A 25 10.11 -41.37 -11.64
CA ASP A 25 9.01 -41.04 -10.75
C ASP A 25 9.46 -40.13 -9.61
N VAL A 26 10.61 -40.41 -8.99
CA VAL A 26 11.20 -39.57 -7.92
C VAL A 26 11.59 -38.21 -8.47
N LEU A 27 12.12 -38.15 -9.69
CA LEU A 27 12.47 -36.89 -10.35
C LEU A 27 11.22 -36.03 -10.57
N ILE A 28 10.11 -36.61 -10.98
CA ILE A 28 8.84 -35.91 -11.19
C ILE A 28 8.31 -35.33 -9.87
N ASP A 29 8.27 -36.12 -8.81
CA ASP A 29 7.80 -35.65 -7.50
C ASP A 29 8.68 -34.56 -6.94
N THR A 30 10.00 -34.67 -7.09
CA THR A 30 10.93 -33.65 -6.63
C THR A 30 10.83 -32.36 -7.43
N LEU A 31 10.65 -32.40 -8.75
CA LEU A 31 10.42 -31.24 -9.59
C LEU A 31 9.09 -30.53 -9.22
N PHE A 32 8.06 -31.30 -8.91
CA PHE A 32 6.79 -30.76 -8.47
C PHE A 32 6.92 -30.05 -7.13
N LEU A 33 7.53 -30.67 -6.13
CA LEU A 33 7.79 -30.06 -4.82
C LEU A 33 8.66 -28.80 -4.95
N GLN A 34 9.67 -28.84 -5.81
CA GLN A 34 10.51 -27.68 -6.10
C GLN A 34 9.70 -26.55 -6.75
N SER A 35 8.78 -26.87 -7.65
CA SER A 35 7.90 -25.87 -8.28
C SER A 35 6.95 -25.22 -7.28
N LEU A 36 6.38 -25.99 -6.35
CA LEU A 36 5.53 -25.47 -5.28
C LEU A 36 6.33 -24.56 -4.34
N ALA A 37 7.55 -24.96 -3.98
CA ALA A 37 8.42 -24.14 -3.14
C ALA A 37 8.82 -22.84 -3.84
N ALA A 38 9.12 -22.88 -5.14
CA ALA A 38 9.39 -21.69 -5.95
C ALA A 38 8.16 -20.75 -6.03
N TYR A 39 6.96 -21.32 -6.14
CA TYR A 39 5.71 -20.56 -6.14
C TYR A 39 5.49 -19.84 -4.80
N GLU A 40 5.67 -20.52 -3.69
CA GLU A 40 5.59 -19.93 -2.35
C GLU A 40 6.63 -18.80 -2.13
N LEU A 41 7.82 -18.95 -2.74
CA LEU A 41 8.85 -17.92 -2.76
C LEU A 41 8.56 -16.80 -3.77
N ARG A 42 7.43 -16.85 -4.46
CA ARG A 42 6.99 -15.90 -5.48
C ARG A 42 7.89 -15.86 -6.72
N CYS A 43 8.66 -16.93 -6.95
CA CYS A 43 9.50 -17.12 -8.13
C CYS A 43 8.70 -17.83 -9.24
N TYR A 44 7.70 -17.13 -9.78
CA TYR A 44 6.69 -17.75 -10.65
C TYR A 44 7.25 -18.25 -11.98
N ARG A 45 8.25 -17.56 -12.57
CA ARG A 45 8.94 -18.05 -13.78
C ARG A 45 9.62 -19.36 -13.53
N LYS A 46 10.39 -19.45 -12.42
CA LYS A 46 11.06 -20.68 -12.03
C LYS A 46 10.08 -21.81 -11.74
N ALA A 47 8.98 -21.53 -11.06
CA ALA A 47 7.92 -22.50 -10.84
C ALA A 47 7.34 -23.03 -12.16
N GLY A 48 7.13 -22.15 -13.15
CA GLY A 48 6.68 -22.51 -14.50
C GLY A 48 7.68 -23.40 -15.24
N GLU A 49 8.96 -23.01 -15.26
CA GLU A 49 10.05 -23.80 -15.88
C GLU A 49 10.13 -25.22 -15.28
N LEU A 50 10.00 -25.34 -13.96
CA LEU A 50 10.03 -26.64 -13.28
C LEU A 50 8.82 -27.53 -13.65
N LEU A 51 7.63 -26.95 -13.77
CA LEU A 51 6.44 -27.67 -14.23
C LEU A 51 6.57 -28.10 -15.71
N ASP A 52 7.14 -27.26 -16.56
CA ASP A 52 7.36 -27.60 -17.97
C ASP A 52 8.46 -28.69 -18.10
N ARG A 53 9.52 -28.65 -17.29
CA ARG A 53 10.52 -29.70 -17.19
C ARG A 53 9.91 -31.05 -16.72
N LEU A 54 9.08 -30.99 -15.67
CA LEU A 54 8.33 -32.15 -15.18
C LEU A 54 7.52 -32.79 -16.31
N ARG A 55 6.78 -31.99 -17.05
CA ARG A 55 5.97 -32.47 -18.18
C ARG A 55 6.82 -33.12 -19.28
N THR A 56 8.01 -32.60 -19.52
CA THR A 56 8.95 -33.17 -20.49
C THR A 56 9.45 -34.52 -20.03
N VAL A 57 9.92 -34.63 -18.76
CA VAL A 57 10.37 -35.89 -18.16
C VAL A 57 9.27 -36.94 -18.19
N ALA A 58 8.04 -36.59 -17.85
CA ALA A 58 6.91 -37.52 -17.90
C ALA A 58 6.61 -38.02 -19.31
N LYS A 59 6.71 -37.17 -20.32
CA LYS A 59 6.52 -37.57 -21.72
C LYS A 59 7.62 -38.50 -22.22
N THR A 60 8.90 -38.15 -21.98
CA THR A 60 10.04 -38.96 -22.43
C THR A 60 10.10 -40.32 -21.73
N GLY A 61 9.74 -40.36 -20.44
CA GLY A 61 9.68 -41.60 -19.65
C GLY A 61 8.39 -42.40 -19.86
N ASN A 62 7.47 -41.92 -20.71
CA ASN A 62 6.15 -42.56 -20.93
C ASN A 62 5.39 -42.82 -19.59
N ILE A 63 5.54 -41.88 -18.63
CA ILE A 63 4.95 -41.99 -17.29
C ILE A 63 3.52 -41.44 -17.33
N SER A 64 2.56 -42.29 -16.93
CA SER A 64 1.16 -41.86 -16.79
C SER A 64 0.83 -41.58 -15.33
N PHE A 65 0.09 -40.49 -15.08
CA PHE A 65 -0.30 -40.12 -13.72
C PHE A 65 -1.74 -40.53 -13.40
N PRO A 66 -1.99 -40.89 -12.13
CA PRO A 66 -3.35 -40.98 -11.62
C PRO A 66 -4.10 -39.63 -11.86
N LYS A 67 -5.42 -39.71 -12.00
CA LYS A 67 -6.26 -38.53 -12.27
C LYS A 67 -6.02 -37.43 -11.23
N GLU A 68 -5.93 -37.78 -9.95
CA GLU A 68 -5.70 -36.84 -8.84
C GLU A 68 -4.37 -36.07 -9.01
N THR A 69 -3.30 -36.76 -9.33
CA THR A 69 -1.98 -36.15 -9.57
C THR A 69 -2.00 -35.22 -10.79
N SER A 70 -2.66 -35.70 -11.88
CA SER A 70 -2.84 -34.88 -13.08
C SER A 70 -3.63 -33.59 -12.80
N ASP A 71 -4.67 -33.68 -11.96
CA ASP A 71 -5.48 -32.51 -11.56
C ASP A 71 -4.68 -31.53 -10.70
N ARG A 72 -3.84 -32.03 -9.77
CA ARG A 72 -2.92 -31.19 -8.98
C ARG A 72 -1.90 -30.47 -9.86
N PHE A 73 -1.29 -31.13 -10.83
CA PHE A 73 -0.35 -30.50 -11.77
C PHE A 73 -1.04 -29.42 -12.62
N ARG A 74 -2.25 -29.70 -13.09
CA ARG A 74 -3.05 -28.75 -13.87
C ARG A 74 -3.43 -27.52 -13.04
N ALA A 75 -3.81 -27.71 -11.78
CA ALA A 75 -4.12 -26.63 -10.86
C ALA A 75 -2.88 -25.75 -10.57
N ALA A 76 -1.72 -26.37 -10.30
CA ALA A 76 -0.46 -25.67 -10.09
C ALA A 76 -0.05 -24.87 -11.34
N LYS A 77 -0.13 -25.44 -12.54
CA LYS A 77 0.18 -24.74 -13.79
C LYS A 77 -0.75 -23.55 -13.99
N LYS A 78 -2.06 -23.71 -13.79
CA LYS A 78 -3.03 -22.63 -13.89
C LYS A 78 -2.72 -21.49 -12.90
N ALA A 79 -2.34 -21.82 -11.66
CA ALA A 79 -1.94 -20.83 -10.67
C ALA A 79 -0.70 -20.05 -11.13
N VAL A 80 0.34 -20.74 -11.56
CA VAL A 80 1.57 -20.13 -12.10
C VAL A 80 1.27 -19.23 -13.30
N ASP A 81 0.49 -19.70 -14.28
CA ASP A 81 0.16 -18.93 -15.47
C ASP A 81 -0.64 -17.66 -15.13
N THR A 82 -1.48 -17.72 -14.10
CA THR A 82 -2.19 -16.54 -13.59
C THR A 82 -1.22 -15.53 -13.00
N ARG A 83 -0.30 -15.97 -12.14
CA ARG A 83 0.73 -15.09 -11.55
C ARG A 83 1.65 -14.49 -12.60
N LEU A 84 2.01 -15.25 -13.64
CA LEU A 84 2.85 -14.75 -14.74
C LEU A 84 2.15 -13.66 -15.55
N ARG A 85 0.84 -13.78 -15.81
CA ARG A 85 0.07 -12.70 -16.48
C ARG A 85 0.01 -11.44 -15.63
N GLU A 86 -0.23 -11.58 -14.33
CA GLU A 86 -0.19 -10.46 -13.41
C GLU A 86 1.19 -9.77 -13.40
N LEU A 87 2.25 -10.56 -13.27
CA LEU A 87 3.63 -10.10 -13.25
C LEU A 87 4.05 -9.35 -14.52
N GLN A 88 3.65 -9.85 -15.69
CA GLN A 88 4.10 -9.36 -16.98
C GLN A 88 3.23 -8.21 -17.53
N HIS A 89 1.94 -8.26 -17.25
CA HIS A 89 0.96 -7.39 -17.90
C HIS A 89 0.13 -6.55 -16.94
N GLY A 90 0.23 -6.80 -15.62
CA GLY A 90 -0.65 -6.14 -14.63
C GLY A 90 -2.13 -6.56 -14.81
N ASP A 91 -2.38 -7.76 -15.35
CA ASP A 91 -3.71 -8.29 -15.64
C ASP A 91 -4.26 -9.03 -14.41
N TYR A 92 -4.95 -8.30 -13.55
CA TYR A 92 -5.51 -8.79 -12.29
C TYR A 92 -7.01 -8.93 -12.34
N ASP A 93 -7.54 -9.97 -11.72
CA ASP A 93 -8.96 -10.08 -11.38
C ASP A 93 -9.27 -9.22 -10.14
N TRP A 94 -9.40 -7.90 -10.36
CA TRP A 94 -9.67 -6.91 -9.31
C TRP A 94 -10.91 -7.22 -8.50
N LEU A 95 -11.96 -7.74 -9.15
CA LEU A 95 -13.20 -8.07 -8.47
C LEU A 95 -13.02 -9.25 -7.51
N SER A 96 -12.27 -10.26 -7.92
CA SER A 96 -11.94 -11.42 -7.08
C SER A 96 -11.07 -10.99 -5.89
N LEU A 97 -10.04 -10.16 -6.11
CA LEU A 97 -9.18 -9.63 -5.05
C LEU A 97 -9.99 -8.80 -4.04
N PHE A 98 -10.83 -7.89 -4.53
CA PHE A 98 -11.71 -7.10 -3.66
C PHE A 98 -12.66 -8.00 -2.85
N ARG A 99 -13.35 -8.94 -3.50
CA ARG A 99 -14.27 -9.87 -2.81
C ARG A 99 -13.53 -10.66 -1.72
N LYS A 100 -12.36 -11.20 -2.01
CA LYS A 100 -11.55 -11.94 -1.03
C LYS A 100 -11.16 -11.06 0.15
N SER A 101 -10.73 -9.82 -0.09
CA SER A 101 -10.37 -8.88 0.98
C SER A 101 -11.54 -8.52 1.91
N VAL A 102 -12.79 -8.66 1.44
CA VAL A 102 -14.00 -8.33 2.22
C VAL A 102 -14.64 -9.56 2.87
N THR A 103 -14.60 -10.74 2.20
CA THR A 103 -15.41 -11.90 2.60
C THR A 103 -14.65 -12.97 3.35
N GLN A 104 -13.32 -13.02 3.25
CA GLN A 104 -12.50 -14.01 3.97
C GLN A 104 -12.46 -13.73 5.49
N GLY A 105 -12.20 -14.77 6.29
CA GLY A 105 -12.07 -14.65 7.75
C GLY A 105 -10.98 -13.67 8.18
N SER A 106 -11.00 -13.25 9.45
CA SER A 106 -10.23 -12.10 9.97
C SER A 106 -8.75 -12.06 9.61
N GLU A 107 -8.05 -13.19 9.59
CA GLU A 107 -6.62 -13.24 9.25
C GLU A 107 -6.37 -13.49 7.75
N GLN A 108 -7.18 -14.32 7.10
CA GLN A 108 -6.98 -14.72 5.71
C GLN A 108 -7.29 -13.62 4.68
N ARG A 109 -8.13 -12.65 5.02
CA ARG A 109 -8.48 -11.52 4.12
C ARG A 109 -7.34 -10.55 3.89
N TYR A 110 -6.34 -10.56 4.77
CA TYR A 110 -5.15 -9.72 4.63
C TYR A 110 -4.03 -10.38 3.82
N LEU A 111 -4.11 -11.69 3.57
CA LEU A 111 -3.10 -12.45 2.84
C LEU A 111 -3.65 -12.86 1.47
N LEU A 112 -3.69 -11.92 0.56
CA LEU A 112 -4.20 -12.17 -0.78
C LEU A 112 -3.12 -12.75 -1.69
N GLU A 113 -3.52 -13.60 -2.60
CA GLU A 113 -2.63 -14.22 -3.57
C GLU A 113 -2.59 -13.40 -4.86
N ALA A 114 -1.46 -12.72 -5.10
CA ALA A 114 -1.20 -11.94 -6.31
C ALA A 114 0.31 -11.85 -6.55
N ALA A 115 0.72 -11.68 -7.81
CA ALA A 115 2.09 -11.34 -8.16
C ALA A 115 2.34 -9.84 -8.03
N ASP A 116 3.60 -9.44 -7.92
CA ASP A 116 3.99 -8.05 -8.05
C ASP A 116 4.03 -7.65 -9.53
N PHE A 117 3.73 -6.40 -9.79
CA PHE A 117 3.85 -5.79 -11.12
C PHE A 117 4.53 -4.45 -10.98
N ILE A 118 5.60 -4.26 -11.75
CA ILE A 118 6.26 -2.98 -11.91
C ILE A 118 6.08 -2.53 -13.36
N GLY A 119 5.30 -1.48 -13.55
CA GLY A 119 5.01 -0.91 -14.84
C GLY A 119 6.14 0.00 -15.36
N PRO A 120 5.81 1.13 -16.01
CA PRO A 120 6.82 2.03 -16.62
C PRO A 120 7.53 2.88 -15.56
N VAL A 121 8.12 2.24 -14.56
CA VAL A 121 8.72 2.88 -13.39
C VAL A 121 10.19 2.46 -13.25
N LYS A 122 11.06 3.41 -12.93
CA LYS A 122 12.46 3.17 -12.55
C LYS A 122 12.80 3.87 -11.25
N LEU A 123 13.79 3.33 -10.54
CA LEU A 123 14.41 4.00 -9.41
C LEU A 123 15.53 4.91 -9.91
N ASP A 124 15.57 6.16 -9.43
CA ASP A 124 16.60 7.13 -9.81
C ASP A 124 16.82 8.14 -8.67
N TRP A 125 17.79 9.04 -8.82
CA TRP A 125 18.07 10.10 -7.86
C TRP A 125 17.09 11.27 -8.03
N ALA A 126 16.40 11.62 -6.95
CA ALA A 126 15.55 12.81 -6.86
C ALA A 126 16.35 13.95 -6.18
N PRO A 127 16.54 15.12 -6.83
CA PRO A 127 17.30 16.22 -6.27
C PRO A 127 16.79 16.65 -4.89
N GLY A 128 17.68 16.63 -3.91
CA GLY A 128 17.37 17.03 -2.52
C GLY A 128 16.47 16.07 -1.73
N LYS A 129 16.07 14.90 -2.30
CA LYS A 129 15.17 13.94 -1.67
C LYS A 129 15.77 12.54 -1.58
N GLY A 130 16.97 12.31 -2.10
CA GLY A 130 17.57 10.99 -2.19
C GLY A 130 17.07 10.20 -3.40
N ARG A 131 16.71 8.94 -3.22
CA ARG A 131 16.15 8.10 -4.29
C ARG A 131 14.65 8.33 -4.42
N GLY A 132 14.15 8.22 -5.65
CA GLY A 132 12.75 8.35 -5.98
C GLY A 132 12.35 7.45 -7.15
N LEU A 133 11.06 7.28 -7.37
CA LEU A 133 10.53 6.58 -8.52
C LEU A 133 10.24 7.55 -9.66
N PHE A 134 10.63 7.18 -10.87
CA PHE A 134 10.49 8.00 -12.06
C PHE A 134 9.82 7.22 -13.19
N SER A 135 9.04 7.94 -13.99
CA SER A 135 8.44 7.36 -15.18
C SER A 135 9.49 7.07 -16.27
N THR A 136 9.38 5.91 -16.94
CA THR A 136 10.27 5.53 -18.06
C THR A 136 9.70 5.93 -19.43
N ARG A 137 8.41 6.27 -19.49
CA ARG A 137 7.68 6.79 -20.67
C ARG A 137 6.54 7.68 -20.20
N ASP A 138 5.85 8.32 -21.11
CA ASP A 138 4.61 9.03 -20.80
C ASP A 138 3.55 8.06 -20.27
N VAL A 139 2.87 8.47 -19.21
CA VAL A 139 1.84 7.70 -18.49
C VAL A 139 0.56 8.54 -18.46
N ARG A 140 -0.56 7.91 -18.72
CA ARG A 140 -1.88 8.58 -18.66
C ARG A 140 -2.52 8.45 -17.29
N ALA A 141 -3.36 9.40 -16.95
CA ALA A 141 -4.19 9.32 -15.76
C ALA A 141 -4.99 8.01 -15.72
N GLY A 142 -5.04 7.35 -14.57
CA GLY A 142 -5.68 6.04 -14.36
C GLY A 142 -4.80 4.84 -14.68
N GLU A 143 -3.64 5.02 -15.32
CA GLU A 143 -2.74 3.92 -15.67
C GLU A 143 -2.13 3.26 -14.44
N LEU A 144 -2.00 1.92 -14.48
CA LEU A 144 -1.40 1.12 -13.44
C LEU A 144 0.13 1.30 -13.44
N LEU A 145 0.69 1.69 -12.30
CA LEU A 145 2.14 1.89 -12.13
C LEU A 145 2.79 0.75 -11.38
N ILE A 146 2.23 0.38 -10.23
CA ILE A 146 2.78 -0.66 -9.36
C ILE A 146 1.63 -1.46 -8.74
N VAL A 147 1.82 -2.77 -8.67
CA VAL A 147 1.11 -3.65 -7.73
C VAL A 147 2.19 -4.35 -6.92
N GLU A 148 2.12 -4.27 -5.62
CA GLU A 148 3.13 -4.85 -4.75
C GLU A 148 2.50 -5.51 -3.53
N LYS A 149 2.92 -6.73 -3.26
CA LYS A 149 2.52 -7.45 -2.05
C LYS A 149 3.45 -7.05 -0.90
N ALA A 150 2.88 -6.82 0.28
CA ALA A 150 3.66 -6.48 1.46
C ALA A 150 4.73 -7.53 1.77
N ILE A 151 5.92 -7.06 2.12
CA ILE A 151 7.00 -7.90 2.67
C ILE A 151 6.62 -8.35 4.08
N SER A 152 6.04 -7.46 4.85
CA SER A 152 5.46 -7.76 6.15
C SER A 152 4.21 -6.94 6.36
N VAL A 153 3.25 -7.49 7.09
CA VAL A 153 2.00 -6.83 7.42
C VAL A 153 1.65 -7.09 8.88
N GLY A 154 1.32 -6.04 9.59
CA GLY A 154 0.78 -6.11 10.94
C GLY A 154 -0.67 -5.66 10.94
N PHE A 155 -1.53 -6.40 11.61
CA PHE A 155 -2.93 -6.06 11.78
C PHE A 155 -3.41 -6.38 13.19
N GLU A 156 -4.36 -5.60 13.70
CA GLU A 156 -5.03 -5.89 14.96
C GLU A 156 -6.18 -6.86 14.71
N GLY A 157 -6.03 -8.11 15.20
CA GLY A 157 -7.06 -9.15 15.09
C GLY A 157 -8.05 -9.09 16.25
N GLU A 158 -9.28 -9.56 16.02
CA GLU A 158 -10.35 -9.61 17.01
C GLU A 158 -10.10 -10.60 18.16
N ASN A 159 -9.25 -11.63 17.96
CA ASN A 159 -8.97 -12.70 18.93
C ASN A 159 -7.51 -12.72 19.38
N THR A 160 -7.04 -11.64 20.02
CA THR A 160 -5.62 -11.47 20.37
C THR A 160 -5.30 -11.80 21.82
N THR A 161 -6.13 -12.55 22.53
CA THR A 161 -5.90 -12.85 23.95
C THR A 161 -4.61 -13.61 24.23
N ASP A 162 -4.14 -14.47 23.34
CA ASP A 162 -2.91 -15.23 23.54
C ASP A 162 -1.66 -14.59 22.90
N HIS A 163 -1.80 -13.89 21.78
CA HIS A 163 -0.67 -13.31 21.07
C HIS A 163 -0.27 -11.92 21.58
N ARG A 164 -1.17 -11.15 22.17
CA ARG A 164 -0.85 -9.86 22.83
C ARG A 164 0.29 -10.02 23.85
N LYS A 165 0.24 -11.07 24.68
CA LYS A 165 1.23 -11.27 25.74
C LYS A 165 2.65 -11.52 25.22
N SER A 166 2.81 -12.16 24.06
CA SER A 166 4.12 -12.48 23.50
C SER A 166 4.78 -11.27 22.82
N TYR A 167 4.00 -10.42 22.14
CA TYR A 167 4.52 -9.24 21.45
C TYR A 167 4.67 -8.05 22.40
N ASP A 168 3.76 -7.86 23.34
CA ASP A 168 3.89 -6.87 24.41
C ASP A 168 5.16 -7.08 25.23
N PHE A 169 5.58 -8.34 25.47
CA PHE A 169 6.81 -8.62 26.18
C PHE A 169 8.08 -8.17 25.44
N LEU A 170 8.12 -8.29 24.12
CA LEU A 170 9.26 -7.83 23.31
C LEU A 170 9.39 -6.31 23.26
N PHE A 171 8.30 -5.57 23.35
CA PHE A 171 8.26 -4.12 23.15
C PHE A 171 7.99 -3.30 24.42
N HIS A 172 7.39 -3.88 25.46
CA HIS A 172 7.14 -3.19 26.73
C HIS A 172 8.40 -2.84 27.52
N ARG A 173 9.51 -3.51 27.25
CA ARG A 173 10.76 -3.22 27.96
C ARG A 173 11.42 -1.91 27.54
N THR A 174 11.04 -1.33 26.44
CA THR A 174 11.56 -0.06 25.91
C THR A 174 10.55 1.08 25.95
N ALA A 175 9.43 0.92 26.67
CA ALA A 175 8.45 1.98 27.01
C ALA A 175 8.43 3.18 26.02
N VAL A 176 8.36 2.91 24.72
CA VAL A 176 8.14 3.97 23.74
C VAL A 176 6.64 4.09 23.57
N PRO A 177 6.03 5.18 24.06
CA PRO A 177 4.61 5.44 23.84
C PRO A 177 4.36 5.51 22.33
N GLY A 178 3.44 4.68 21.80
CA GLY A 178 2.99 4.78 20.44
C GLY A 178 3.36 3.63 19.49
N VAL A 179 4.00 2.56 19.97
CA VAL A 179 4.15 1.34 19.13
C VAL A 179 2.85 0.55 19.18
N SER A 180 2.13 0.52 18.07
CA SER A 180 0.91 -0.27 17.95
C SER A 180 1.22 -1.78 17.92
N THR A 181 0.26 -2.61 18.32
CA THR A 181 0.37 -4.07 18.20
C THR A 181 0.57 -4.52 16.75
N ALA A 182 0.04 -3.75 15.80
CA ALA A 182 0.23 -3.96 14.36
C ALA A 182 1.71 -3.78 13.95
N SER A 183 2.37 -2.72 14.42
CA SER A 183 3.80 -2.49 14.17
C SER A 183 4.66 -3.61 14.74
N GLY A 184 4.36 -4.06 15.98
CA GLY A 184 5.06 -5.18 16.60
C GLY A 184 4.93 -6.49 15.81
N ARG A 185 3.77 -6.78 15.26
CA ARG A 185 3.54 -7.95 14.39
C ARG A 185 4.29 -7.84 13.07
N ALA A 186 4.29 -6.67 12.46
CA ALA A 186 5.05 -6.44 11.23
C ALA A 186 6.55 -6.65 11.45
N VAL A 187 7.11 -6.17 12.58
CA VAL A 187 8.51 -6.43 12.97
C VAL A 187 8.78 -7.91 13.14
N ALA A 188 7.94 -8.63 13.89
CA ALA A 188 8.12 -10.06 14.14
C ALA A 188 8.04 -10.88 12.84
N GLN A 189 7.10 -10.55 11.95
CA GLN A 189 6.96 -11.19 10.65
C GLN A 189 8.17 -10.92 9.76
N LEU A 190 8.69 -9.69 9.77
CA LEU A 190 9.88 -9.33 9.00
C LEU A 190 11.13 -10.05 9.50
N ILE A 191 11.33 -10.15 10.81
CA ILE A 191 12.43 -10.93 11.41
C ILE A 191 12.32 -12.39 10.98
N SER A 192 11.13 -12.99 11.08
CA SER A 192 10.91 -14.36 10.62
C SER A 192 11.22 -14.52 9.12
N GLY A 193 10.75 -13.56 8.30
CA GLY A 193 11.01 -13.56 6.85
C GLY A 193 12.50 -13.50 6.52
N VAL A 194 13.28 -12.68 7.26
CA VAL A 194 14.74 -12.59 7.08
C VAL A 194 15.44 -13.88 7.52
N LEU A 195 14.99 -14.52 8.60
CA LEU A 195 15.54 -15.81 9.04
C LEU A 195 15.26 -16.93 8.04
N ASP A 196 14.08 -16.91 7.43
CA ASP A 196 13.69 -17.89 6.41
C ASP A 196 14.34 -17.61 5.04
N ASN A 197 14.61 -16.33 4.73
CA ASN A 197 15.26 -15.88 3.51
C ASN A 197 16.23 -14.70 3.80
N PRO A 198 17.51 -14.99 4.13
CA PRO A 198 18.52 -13.99 4.46
C PRO A 198 18.76 -12.93 3.37
N ASN A 199 18.48 -13.25 2.10
CA ASN A 199 18.59 -12.26 1.02
C ASN A 199 17.64 -11.06 1.19
N LEU A 200 16.53 -11.25 1.90
CA LEU A 200 15.62 -10.17 2.24
C LEU A 200 16.32 -9.06 3.03
N TYR A 201 17.28 -9.40 3.90
CA TYR A 201 18.05 -8.42 4.66
C TYR A 201 18.80 -7.41 3.78
N HIS A 202 19.38 -7.87 2.67
CA HIS A 202 20.06 -6.97 1.74
C HIS A 202 19.11 -6.04 0.97
N GLN A 203 17.89 -6.48 0.70
CA GLN A 203 16.86 -5.60 0.16
C GLN A 203 16.46 -4.54 1.19
N LEU A 204 16.22 -4.96 2.41
CA LEU A 204 15.84 -4.08 3.50
C LEU A 204 16.91 -3.03 3.82
N ALA A 205 18.19 -3.39 3.67
CA ALA A 205 19.31 -2.45 3.82
C ALA A 205 19.25 -1.26 2.84
N GLN A 206 18.47 -1.36 1.77
CA GLN A 206 18.25 -0.27 0.82
C GLN A 206 17.15 0.71 1.27
N LEU A 207 16.34 0.38 2.25
CA LEU A 207 15.27 1.24 2.74
C LEU A 207 15.80 2.29 3.73
N SER A 208 15.03 3.36 3.94
CA SER A 208 15.36 4.39 4.93
C SER A 208 15.40 3.77 6.34
N GLY A 209 16.46 4.05 7.10
CA GLY A 209 16.67 3.45 8.42
C GLY A 209 17.07 1.97 8.38
N GLY A 210 17.27 1.39 7.20
CA GLY A 210 17.77 0.02 7.04
C GLY A 210 19.21 -0.15 7.54
N PRO A 211 19.69 -1.40 7.65
CA PRO A 211 21.05 -1.69 8.03
C PRO A 211 22.05 -0.95 7.15
N ARG A 212 23.06 -0.35 7.74
CA ARG A 212 24.10 0.34 6.97
C ARG A 212 24.86 -0.68 6.12
N SER A 213 24.89 -0.44 4.83
CA SER A 213 25.68 -1.19 3.88
C SER A 213 26.84 -0.30 3.42
N ASP A 214 28.04 -0.84 3.35
CA ASP A 214 29.23 -0.15 2.78
C ASP A 214 29.12 -0.03 1.25
N SER A 215 28.13 -0.69 0.66
CA SER A 215 27.83 -0.59 -0.77
C SER A 215 27.02 0.67 -1.10
N LEU A 216 27.31 1.26 -2.27
CA LEU A 216 26.49 2.36 -2.83
C LEU A 216 25.03 1.91 -2.96
N PRO A 217 24.07 2.80 -2.66
CA PRO A 217 22.66 2.50 -2.82
C PRO A 217 22.34 2.07 -4.25
N SER A 218 21.65 0.94 -4.39
CA SER A 218 21.20 0.47 -5.70
C SER A 218 20.17 1.41 -6.30
N LEU A 219 20.32 1.71 -7.60
CA LEU A 219 19.31 2.39 -8.42
C LEU A 219 18.46 1.39 -9.23
N LYS A 220 18.48 0.11 -8.86
CA LYS A 220 17.65 -0.91 -9.50
C LYS A 220 16.55 -1.31 -8.54
N LEU A 221 15.31 -1.23 -8.98
CA LEU A 221 14.23 -1.97 -8.34
C LEU A 221 14.56 -3.47 -8.45
N PRO A 222 14.27 -4.28 -7.43
CA PRO A 222 14.44 -5.70 -7.56
C PRO A 222 13.62 -6.18 -8.75
N PRO A 223 14.09 -7.19 -9.48
CA PRO A 223 13.23 -7.85 -10.46
C PRO A 223 11.96 -8.29 -9.73
N SER A 224 10.84 -8.16 -10.39
CA SER A 224 9.53 -8.58 -9.90
C SER A 224 9.40 -10.07 -9.58
N GLU A 225 10.51 -10.78 -9.58
CA GLU A 225 10.69 -12.16 -9.14
C GLU A 225 11.95 -12.27 -8.30
N ASN A 226 11.88 -13.07 -7.22
CA ASN A 226 13.05 -13.35 -6.39
C ASN A 226 14.09 -14.17 -7.17
N VAL A 227 15.10 -13.51 -7.70
CA VAL A 227 16.24 -14.15 -8.43
C VAL A 227 17.17 -14.90 -7.46
N TRP A 228 16.85 -14.90 -6.18
CA TRP A 228 17.72 -15.37 -5.09
C TRP A 228 17.79 -16.89 -4.92
N LEU A 229 16.99 -17.66 -5.66
CA LEU A 229 16.95 -19.10 -5.51
C LEU A 229 18.29 -19.78 -5.78
N GLU A 230 19.09 -19.17 -6.65
CA GLU A 230 20.35 -19.74 -7.13
C GLU A 230 21.61 -19.10 -6.47
N SER A 231 21.42 -17.96 -5.78
CA SER A 231 22.53 -17.30 -5.10
C SER A 231 22.93 -18.01 -3.80
N GLU A 232 24.20 -17.97 -3.46
CA GLU A 232 24.64 -18.33 -2.11
C GLU A 232 23.95 -17.40 -1.10
N ILE A 233 23.50 -17.97 0.00
CA ILE A 233 22.85 -17.19 1.07
C ILE A 233 23.98 -16.42 1.75
N PRO A 234 24.01 -15.09 1.65
CA PRO A 234 25.02 -14.30 2.37
C PRO A 234 24.79 -14.49 3.88
N ALA A 235 25.83 -14.79 4.60
CA ALA A 235 25.79 -14.78 6.05
C ALA A 235 25.55 -13.36 6.55
N PHE A 236 24.65 -13.17 7.48
CA PHE A 236 24.59 -11.95 8.28
C PHE A 236 24.90 -12.32 9.74
N ASP A 237 25.80 -11.56 10.33
CA ASP A 237 26.32 -11.88 11.67
C ASP A 237 25.33 -11.45 12.77
N ARG A 238 24.45 -10.49 12.47
CA ARG A 238 23.56 -9.91 13.48
C ARG A 238 22.31 -9.29 12.87
N LEU A 239 21.16 -9.60 13.48
CA LEU A 239 19.90 -8.87 13.29
C LEU A 239 19.72 -7.86 14.41
N ASP A 240 19.63 -6.58 14.06
CA ASP A 240 19.32 -5.51 14.98
C ASP A 240 17.83 -5.20 14.96
N SER A 241 17.11 -5.60 15.99
CA SER A 241 15.66 -5.42 16.09
C SER A 241 15.23 -3.96 16.16
N GLU A 242 16.03 -3.08 16.78
CA GLU A 242 15.73 -1.63 16.84
C GLU A 242 15.88 -0.99 15.46
N GLN A 243 16.86 -1.43 14.68
CA GLN A 243 17.04 -0.99 13.32
C GLN A 243 15.89 -1.44 12.41
N ILE A 244 15.44 -2.69 12.54
CA ILE A 244 14.28 -3.22 11.83
C ILE A 244 13.02 -2.43 12.18
N LYS A 245 12.83 -2.11 13.46
CA LYS A 245 11.73 -1.27 13.94
C LYS A 245 11.78 0.12 13.31
N THR A 246 12.93 0.80 13.40
CA THR A 246 13.12 2.13 12.78
C THR A 246 12.81 2.12 11.28
N MET A 247 13.25 1.09 10.59
CA MET A 247 12.98 0.93 9.16
C MET A 247 11.47 0.78 8.89
N ILE A 248 10.74 0.00 9.69
CA ILE A 248 9.29 -0.13 9.56
C ILE A 248 8.61 1.22 9.85
N GLU A 249 8.99 1.92 10.91
CA GLU A 249 8.43 3.23 11.28
C GLU A 249 8.59 4.27 10.16
N LEU A 250 9.70 4.23 9.43
CA LEU A 250 9.98 5.19 8.36
C LEU A 250 9.34 4.82 7.01
N ASN A 251 9.06 3.53 6.76
CA ASN A 251 8.66 3.06 5.43
C ASN A 251 7.30 2.36 5.39
N ALA A 252 6.70 2.01 6.54
CA ALA A 252 5.43 1.30 6.54
C ALA A 252 4.26 2.22 6.17
N TYR A 253 3.29 1.62 5.53
CA TYR A 253 2.04 2.26 5.12
C TYR A 253 0.91 1.83 6.04
N SER A 254 0.09 2.79 6.46
CA SER A 254 -1.21 2.46 7.04
C SER A 254 -2.11 1.85 5.97
N LEU A 255 -2.66 0.68 6.27
CA LEU A 255 -3.60 -0.02 5.39
C LEU A 255 -5.03 0.22 5.87
N PRO A 256 -5.98 0.50 4.96
CA PRO A 256 -7.36 0.72 5.36
C PRO A 256 -7.97 -0.57 5.89
N LEU A 257 -8.71 -0.45 6.99
CA LEU A 257 -9.57 -1.53 7.46
C LEU A 257 -10.73 -1.74 6.49
N VAL A 258 -11.13 -2.99 6.31
CA VAL A 258 -12.23 -3.32 5.40
C VAL A 258 -13.56 -2.84 6.00
N ALA A 259 -14.47 -2.36 5.15
CA ALA A 259 -15.76 -1.76 5.51
C ALA A 259 -16.62 -2.60 6.49
N LYS A 260 -16.45 -3.93 6.52
CA LYS A 260 -17.16 -4.82 7.44
C LYS A 260 -16.73 -4.62 8.89
N ASP A 261 -15.45 -4.29 9.11
CA ASP A 261 -14.94 -4.01 10.44
C ASP A 261 -15.37 -2.62 10.91
N LEU A 262 -15.55 -1.69 9.97
CA LEU A 262 -16.11 -0.35 10.22
C LEU A 262 -17.59 -0.40 10.66
N ALA A 263 -18.37 -1.35 10.15
CA ALA A 263 -19.78 -1.47 10.46
C ALA A 263 -20.06 -2.16 11.81
N SER A 264 -19.13 -3.00 12.28
CA SER A 264 -19.33 -3.84 13.48
C SER A 264 -18.79 -3.25 14.77
N SER A 265 -18.02 -2.15 14.74
CA SER A 265 -17.45 -1.54 15.95
C SER A 265 -17.25 -0.04 15.80
N PRO A 266 -17.98 0.80 16.57
CA PRO A 266 -17.78 2.25 16.59
C PRO A 266 -16.41 2.69 17.15
N SER A 267 -15.69 1.79 17.85
CA SER A 267 -14.35 2.04 18.42
C SER A 267 -13.20 1.75 17.46
N LEU A 268 -13.49 1.62 16.18
CA LEU A 268 -12.51 1.21 15.15
C LEU A 268 -11.46 2.27 14.79
N GLY A 269 -11.58 3.48 15.31
CA GLY A 269 -10.56 4.53 15.14
C GLY A 269 -9.18 4.17 15.69
N ASP A 270 -9.09 3.14 16.53
CA ASP A 270 -7.86 2.75 17.24
C ASP A 270 -7.22 1.46 16.67
N LYS A 271 -7.84 0.81 15.68
CA LYS A 271 -7.25 -0.40 15.08
C LYS A 271 -6.32 -0.01 13.94
N GLU A 272 -5.04 -0.19 14.17
CA GLU A 272 -4.00 0.08 13.19
C GLU A 272 -3.66 -1.18 12.39
N THR A 273 -3.50 -0.99 11.09
CA THR A 273 -2.95 -1.99 10.18
C THR A 273 -1.80 -1.35 9.43
N GLY A 274 -0.67 -2.01 9.40
CA GLY A 274 0.52 -1.48 8.73
C GLY A 274 1.16 -2.53 7.82
N GLY A 275 1.67 -2.11 6.68
CA GLY A 275 2.39 -2.98 5.75
C GLY A 275 3.65 -2.32 5.22
N LEU A 276 4.72 -3.11 5.08
CA LEU A 276 5.97 -2.69 4.45
C LEU A 276 6.01 -3.17 3.00
N PHE A 277 6.21 -2.22 2.08
CA PHE A 277 6.29 -2.44 0.64
C PHE A 277 7.61 -1.90 0.12
N TYR A 278 8.38 -2.70 -0.60
CA TYR A 278 9.75 -2.33 -0.99
C TYR A 278 9.76 -1.22 -2.05
N ALA A 279 9.15 -1.47 -3.20
CA ALA A 279 9.15 -0.52 -4.31
C ALA A 279 8.38 0.76 -3.95
N CYS A 280 7.22 0.62 -3.31
CA CYS A 280 6.42 1.77 -2.89
C CYS A 280 7.15 2.66 -1.87
N SER A 281 8.06 2.12 -1.05
CA SER A 281 8.84 2.88 -0.06
C SER A 281 9.80 3.91 -0.69
N PHE A 282 10.10 3.78 -1.98
CA PHE A 282 10.90 4.78 -2.70
C PHE A 282 10.09 5.93 -3.30
N MET A 283 8.75 5.91 -3.17
CA MET A 283 7.94 7.04 -3.64
C MET A 283 8.08 8.22 -2.68
N ASN A 284 8.63 9.33 -3.19
CA ASN A 284 8.78 10.55 -2.40
C ASN A 284 7.45 11.29 -2.19
N HIS A 285 7.46 12.17 -1.20
CA HIS A 285 6.30 12.98 -0.87
C HIS A 285 6.12 14.16 -1.82
N SER A 286 4.85 14.37 -2.23
CA SER A 286 4.31 15.64 -2.72
C SER A 286 2.97 15.90 -2.05
N CYS A 287 2.69 17.15 -1.69
CA CYS A 287 1.37 17.54 -1.19
C CYS A 287 0.30 17.53 -2.29
N ILE A 288 0.75 17.58 -3.55
CA ILE A 288 -0.05 17.38 -4.76
C ILE A 288 0.63 16.23 -5.51
N PRO A 289 0.33 15.00 -5.14
CA PRO A 289 0.93 13.84 -5.80
C PRO A 289 0.35 13.65 -7.20
N ASN A 290 1.12 13.01 -8.07
CA ASN A 290 0.67 12.56 -9.38
C ASN A 290 0.28 11.08 -9.42
N ALA A 291 0.33 10.40 -8.27
CA ALA A 291 -0.13 9.02 -8.14
C ALA A 291 -0.92 8.82 -6.85
N ASP A 292 -1.92 7.94 -6.92
CA ASP A 292 -2.75 7.52 -5.79
C ASP A 292 -2.48 6.06 -5.45
N ARG A 293 -2.68 5.74 -4.16
CA ARG A 293 -2.54 4.39 -3.62
C ARG A 293 -3.87 3.82 -3.15
N ILE A 294 -4.09 2.56 -3.44
CA ILE A 294 -5.22 1.78 -2.93
C ILE A 294 -4.66 0.47 -2.37
N ALA A 295 -5.11 0.05 -1.19
CA ALA A 295 -4.70 -1.22 -0.62
C ALA A 295 -5.89 -2.21 -0.58
N PHE A 296 -5.61 -3.46 -0.94
CA PHE A 296 -6.49 -4.61 -0.80
C PHE A 296 -5.77 -5.64 0.08
N GLY A 297 -6.15 -5.75 1.36
CA GLY A 297 -5.41 -6.59 2.29
C GLY A 297 -3.93 -6.22 2.34
N ASP A 298 -3.06 -7.16 1.98
CA ASP A 298 -1.60 -6.99 1.93
C ASP A 298 -1.05 -6.60 0.54
N ILE A 299 -1.92 -6.15 -0.37
CA ILE A 299 -1.54 -5.71 -1.71
C ILE A 299 -1.70 -4.20 -1.83
N MET A 300 -0.64 -3.51 -2.23
CA MET A 300 -0.64 -2.09 -2.59
C MET A 300 -0.77 -1.93 -4.09
N VAL A 301 -1.66 -1.06 -4.53
CA VAL A 301 -1.87 -0.69 -5.93
C VAL A 301 -1.62 0.78 -6.09
N ILE A 302 -0.72 1.14 -6.99
CA ILE A 302 -0.39 2.53 -7.33
C ILE A 302 -0.87 2.81 -8.76
N ARG A 303 -1.66 3.88 -8.92
CA ARG A 303 -2.10 4.37 -10.23
C ARG A 303 -1.78 5.86 -10.38
N ALA A 304 -1.48 6.26 -11.60
CA ALA A 304 -1.38 7.67 -11.94
C ALA A 304 -2.75 8.36 -11.73
N ASN A 305 -2.77 9.50 -11.05
CA ASN A 305 -4.00 10.30 -10.90
C ASN A 305 -4.05 11.51 -11.86
N THR A 306 -2.93 11.81 -12.48
CA THR A 306 -2.78 12.77 -13.59
C THR A 306 -1.92 12.15 -14.67
N ASP A 307 -1.84 12.77 -15.83
CA ASP A 307 -0.81 12.42 -16.82
C ASP A 307 0.57 12.72 -16.23
N ILE A 308 1.54 11.85 -16.50
CA ILE A 308 2.93 11.93 -16.01
C ILE A 308 3.84 11.84 -17.22
N GLU A 309 4.72 12.83 -17.38
CA GLU A 309 5.67 12.86 -18.49
C GLU A 309 6.83 11.87 -18.26
N LYS A 310 7.46 11.44 -19.35
CA LYS A 310 8.67 10.60 -19.27
C LYS A 310 9.76 11.30 -18.47
N GLY A 311 10.29 10.62 -17.47
CA GLY A 311 11.33 11.14 -16.59
C GLY A 311 10.81 11.99 -15.45
N GLU A 312 9.50 12.19 -15.32
CA GLU A 312 8.90 12.86 -14.18
C GLU A 312 8.91 11.95 -12.95
N GLU A 313 9.13 12.53 -11.77
CA GLU A 313 9.10 11.82 -10.49
C GLU A 313 7.67 11.41 -10.13
N ILE A 314 7.49 10.13 -9.83
CA ILE A 314 6.21 9.58 -9.34
C ILE A 314 6.15 9.81 -7.84
N THR A 315 5.18 10.58 -7.40
CA THR A 315 5.05 11.02 -6.01
C THR A 315 3.74 10.60 -5.38
N GLN A 316 3.75 10.45 -4.06
CA GLN A 316 2.56 10.17 -3.26
C GLN A 316 2.42 11.18 -2.11
N SER A 317 1.28 11.20 -1.43
CA SER A 317 1.14 11.95 -0.19
C SER A 317 1.37 11.04 1.02
N TYR A 318 2.29 11.44 1.91
CA TYR A 318 2.57 10.70 3.15
C TYR A 318 1.51 10.92 4.23
N MET A 319 0.67 11.93 4.06
CA MET A 319 -0.29 12.32 5.07
C MET A 319 -1.62 12.76 4.47
N ALA A 320 -2.66 12.76 5.29
CA ALA A 320 -3.94 13.32 4.93
C ALA A 320 -3.83 14.82 4.62
N ARG A 321 -4.73 15.31 3.80
CA ARG A 321 -4.85 16.73 3.45
C ARG A 321 -5.02 17.59 4.71
N THR A 322 -4.04 18.44 4.98
CA THR A 322 -4.02 19.30 6.17
C THR A 322 -3.54 20.70 5.83
N PRO A 323 -3.92 21.74 6.60
CA PRO A 323 -3.42 23.09 6.40
C PRO A 323 -1.89 23.17 6.44
N TYR A 324 -1.33 24.14 5.72
CA TYR A 324 0.13 24.28 5.52
C TYR A 324 0.95 24.17 6.82
N HIS A 325 0.58 24.90 7.88
CA HIS A 325 1.36 24.90 9.12
C HIS A 325 1.42 23.52 9.82
N LEU A 326 0.32 22.75 9.77
CA LEU A 326 0.28 21.38 10.30
C LEU A 326 1.04 20.41 9.40
N ARG A 327 0.91 20.60 8.09
CA ARG A 327 1.56 19.78 7.08
C ARG A 327 3.08 19.93 7.14
N ALA A 328 3.57 21.18 7.19
CA ALA A 328 5.00 21.47 7.28
C ALA A 328 5.63 20.92 8.56
N SER A 329 4.98 21.11 9.72
CA SER A 329 5.45 20.54 10.99
C SER A 329 5.49 19.03 10.94
N ARG A 330 4.40 18.38 10.56
CA ARG A 330 4.33 16.91 10.52
C ARG A 330 5.34 16.26 9.58
N LEU A 331 5.59 16.87 8.41
CA LEU A 331 6.60 16.37 7.47
C LEU A 331 8.00 16.49 8.04
N LYS A 332 8.27 17.60 8.74
CA LYS A 332 9.57 17.83 9.38
C LYS A 332 9.78 16.89 10.57
N ASP A 333 8.77 16.77 11.44
CA ASP A 333 8.86 15.99 12.67
C ASP A 333 8.87 14.47 12.40
N GLY A 334 8.06 14.02 11.40
CA GLY A 334 7.92 12.60 11.07
C GLY A 334 9.01 12.06 10.14
N TRP A 335 9.45 12.88 9.17
CA TRP A 335 10.38 12.41 8.12
C TRP A 335 11.58 13.33 7.87
N GLY A 336 11.73 14.43 8.63
CA GLY A 336 12.79 15.41 8.40
C GLY A 336 12.62 16.20 7.09
N ILE A 337 11.44 16.19 6.47
CA ILE A 337 11.20 16.75 5.14
C ILE A 337 10.80 18.21 5.20
N ASP A 338 11.54 19.06 4.50
CA ASP A 338 11.12 20.43 4.12
C ASP A 338 10.55 20.38 2.70
N CYS A 339 9.24 20.19 2.59
CA CYS A 339 8.59 19.99 1.30
C CYS A 339 8.69 21.20 0.39
N THR A 340 9.19 21.00 -0.82
CA THR A 340 9.36 22.03 -1.87
C THR A 340 8.40 21.86 -3.04
N CYS A 341 7.34 21.04 -2.89
CA CYS A 341 6.34 20.90 -3.96
C CYS A 341 5.68 22.25 -4.27
N ALA A 342 5.10 22.36 -5.46
CA ALA A 342 4.51 23.59 -5.95
C ALA A 342 3.46 24.18 -4.99
N MET A 343 2.65 23.32 -4.32
CA MET A 343 1.70 23.78 -3.30
C MET A 343 2.40 24.41 -2.09
N CYS A 344 3.47 23.80 -1.57
CA CYS A 344 4.20 24.36 -0.44
C CYS A 344 4.94 25.65 -0.81
N GLN A 345 5.39 25.78 -2.05
CA GLN A 345 5.96 27.03 -2.56
C GLN A 345 4.92 28.11 -2.63
N ALA A 346 3.74 27.83 -3.22
CA ALA A 346 2.63 28.78 -3.27
C ALA A 346 2.20 29.22 -1.86
N ASP A 347 2.03 28.30 -0.92
CA ASP A 347 1.69 28.63 0.48
C ASP A 347 2.75 29.54 1.15
N ARG A 348 4.04 29.35 0.86
CA ARG A 348 5.10 30.26 1.37
C ARG A 348 5.02 31.65 0.74
N MET A 349 4.70 31.73 -0.57
CA MET A 349 4.55 32.99 -1.30
C MET A 349 3.35 33.82 -0.80
N GLU A 350 2.27 33.15 -0.36
CA GLU A 350 1.09 33.82 0.24
C GLU A 350 1.46 34.62 1.51
N GLY A 351 2.47 34.23 2.21
CA GLY A 351 2.99 34.89 3.39
C GLY A 351 2.17 34.70 4.67
N HIS A 352 2.77 35.03 5.79
CA HIS A 352 2.25 34.71 7.12
C HIS A 352 0.86 35.29 7.41
N LYS A 353 0.55 36.51 6.94
CA LYS A 353 -0.75 37.17 7.19
C LYS A 353 -1.90 36.38 6.53
N VAL A 354 -1.72 35.97 5.27
CA VAL A 354 -2.73 35.23 4.52
C VAL A 354 -2.89 33.83 5.11
N LEU A 355 -1.81 33.14 5.42
CA LEU A 355 -1.84 31.82 6.06
C LEU A 355 -2.52 31.86 7.43
N SER A 356 -2.27 32.91 8.23
CA SER A 356 -2.95 33.12 9.52
C SER A 356 -4.45 33.35 9.35
N ARG A 357 -4.85 34.15 8.37
CA ARG A 357 -6.27 34.34 8.02
C ARG A 357 -6.92 33.06 7.58
N ARG A 358 -6.26 32.27 6.71
CA ARG A 358 -6.73 30.94 6.26
C ARG A 358 -6.92 29.99 7.45
N LYS A 359 -5.96 29.95 8.38
CA LYS A 359 -6.06 29.16 9.62
C LYS A 359 -7.26 29.58 10.48
N GLN A 360 -7.53 30.88 10.60
CA GLN A 360 -8.70 31.39 11.33
C GLN A 360 -10.01 30.99 10.66
N LEU A 361 -10.11 31.09 9.33
CA LEU A 361 -11.28 30.69 8.57
C LEU A 361 -11.56 29.19 8.70
N ILE A 362 -10.53 28.33 8.63
CA ILE A 362 -10.65 26.87 8.83
C ILE A 362 -11.16 26.58 10.24
N ARG A 363 -10.61 27.25 11.26
CA ARG A 363 -11.05 27.08 12.66
C ARG A 363 -12.50 27.52 12.83
N TYR A 364 -12.87 28.66 12.23
CA TYR A 364 -14.23 29.17 12.28
C TYR A 364 -15.21 28.22 11.58
N MET A 365 -14.85 27.69 10.39
CA MET A 365 -15.62 26.65 9.73
C MET A 365 -15.81 25.42 10.62
N GLY A 366 -14.75 24.91 11.24
CA GLY A 366 -14.83 23.77 12.17
C GLY A 366 -15.71 24.05 13.38
N TRP A 367 -15.67 25.26 13.90
CA TRP A 367 -16.47 25.71 15.06
C TRP A 367 -17.95 25.86 14.73
N VAL A 368 -18.27 26.39 13.55
CA VAL A 368 -19.67 26.55 13.10
C VAL A 368 -20.25 25.24 12.61
N LEU A 369 -19.47 24.43 11.92
CA LEU A 369 -19.95 23.24 11.22
C LEU A 369 -19.81 21.95 12.06
N GLY A 370 -18.85 21.90 13.01
CA GLY A 370 -18.65 20.76 13.87
C GLY A 370 -19.89 20.37 14.69
N PRO A 371 -20.52 21.29 15.42
CA PRO A 371 -21.80 21.01 16.12
C PRO A 371 -22.92 20.62 15.17
N ILE A 372 -22.99 21.24 13.99
CA ILE A 372 -24.02 20.93 12.99
C ILE A 372 -23.83 19.53 12.42
N ALA A 373 -22.58 19.13 12.08
CA ALA A 373 -22.30 17.80 11.61
C ALA A 373 -22.60 16.73 12.67
N SER A 374 -22.31 17.01 13.95
CA SER A 374 -22.56 16.09 15.06
C SER A 374 -24.05 15.94 15.37
N TYR A 375 -24.82 17.02 15.26
CA TYR A 375 -26.27 16.98 15.52
C TYR A 375 -27.10 16.47 14.35
N PHE A 376 -26.72 16.84 13.12
CA PHE A 376 -27.53 16.52 11.92
C PHE A 376 -27.05 15.25 11.19
N GLY A 377 -25.88 14.71 11.47
CA GLY A 377 -25.38 13.48 10.83
C GLY A 377 -26.35 12.28 11.04
N PRO A 378 -26.68 11.90 12.28
CA PRO A 378 -27.67 10.85 12.54
C PRO A 378 -29.10 11.24 12.21
N LEU A 379 -29.49 12.51 12.46
CA LEU A 379 -30.85 13.00 12.23
C LEU A 379 -31.16 13.19 10.75
N SER A 380 -30.19 13.58 9.92
CA SER A 380 -30.38 13.74 8.46
C SER A 380 -30.70 12.40 7.80
N PHE A 381 -30.09 11.32 8.26
CA PHE A 381 -30.38 9.96 7.77
C PHE A 381 -31.79 9.52 8.18
N LEU A 382 -32.26 9.84 9.39
CA LEU A 382 -33.61 9.55 9.84
C LEU A 382 -34.66 10.45 9.16
N LEU A 383 -34.37 11.76 9.06
CA LEU A 383 -35.28 12.74 8.44
C LEU A 383 -35.39 12.53 6.92
N SER A 384 -34.36 12.08 6.23
CA SER A 384 -34.46 11.75 4.81
C SER A 384 -35.43 10.60 4.50
N ARG A 385 -35.70 9.75 5.48
CA ARG A 385 -36.71 8.67 5.39
C ARG A 385 -38.12 9.06 5.82
N LEU A 386 -38.26 10.10 6.62
CA LEU A 386 -39.53 10.46 7.27
C LEU A 386 -40.19 11.73 6.67
N LEU A 387 -39.44 12.57 5.96
CA LEU A 387 -39.99 13.79 5.39
C LEU A 387 -40.53 13.56 3.97
N PRO A 388 -41.74 14.08 3.66
CA PRO A 388 -42.28 14.04 2.30
C PRO A 388 -41.36 14.72 1.29
N ARG A 389 -41.30 14.19 0.07
CA ARG A 389 -40.52 14.76 -1.05
C ARG A 389 -40.88 16.22 -1.38
N SER A 390 -42.03 16.72 -0.93
CA SER A 390 -42.49 18.09 -1.08
C SER A 390 -41.69 19.13 -0.27
N TRP A 391 -40.92 18.72 0.72
CA TRP A 391 -40.07 19.60 1.53
C TRP A 391 -38.68 19.88 0.91
N ALA A 392 -38.47 19.42 -0.32
CA ALA A 392 -37.24 19.66 -1.08
C ALA A 392 -36.99 21.13 -1.49
N HIS A 393 -37.94 22.03 -1.23
CA HIS A 393 -37.88 23.47 -1.52
C HIS A 393 -37.68 24.32 -0.26
N ILE A 394 -36.87 23.89 0.70
CA ILE A 394 -36.45 24.83 1.76
C ILE A 394 -35.58 25.89 1.08
N PRO A 395 -35.96 27.19 1.08
CA PRO A 395 -35.15 28.24 0.51
C PRO A 395 -33.78 28.22 1.18
N ALA A 396 -32.73 28.49 0.41
CA ALA A 396 -31.32 28.41 0.80
C ALA A 396 -31.16 28.92 2.25
N SER A 397 -30.94 28.01 3.18
CA SER A 397 -30.95 28.32 4.61
C SER A 397 -29.85 29.38 4.87
N PRO A 398 -30.00 30.25 5.85
CA PRO A 398 -28.96 31.19 6.26
C PRO A 398 -27.59 30.55 6.45
N LEU A 399 -27.61 29.25 6.79
CA LEU A 399 -26.44 28.39 6.93
C LEU A 399 -25.73 28.13 5.59
N VAL A 400 -26.48 27.79 4.53
CA VAL A 400 -25.93 27.59 3.17
C VAL A 400 -25.31 28.90 2.67
N PHE A 401 -26.00 30.03 2.90
CA PHE A 401 -25.46 31.35 2.54
C PHE A 401 -24.17 31.66 3.31
N ALA A 402 -24.15 31.42 4.62
CA ALA A 402 -22.97 31.66 5.46
C ALA A 402 -21.80 30.76 5.03
N LEU A 403 -22.08 29.49 4.70
CA LEU A 403 -21.07 28.54 4.23
C LEU A 403 -20.52 28.95 2.84
N LYS A 404 -21.39 29.32 1.90
CA LYS A 404 -20.97 29.86 0.59
C LYS A 404 -20.08 31.10 0.76
N ARG A 405 -20.43 32.01 1.67
CA ARG A 405 -19.61 33.18 1.98
C ARG A 405 -18.26 32.80 2.56
N LEU A 406 -18.21 31.86 3.49
CA LEU A 406 -16.95 31.34 4.07
C LEU A 406 -16.06 30.70 3.03
N VAL A 407 -16.62 29.87 2.15
CA VAL A 407 -15.90 29.25 1.04
C VAL A 407 -15.27 30.34 0.15
N ARG A 408 -16.04 31.33 -0.29
CA ARG A 408 -15.50 32.46 -1.07
C ARG A 408 -14.38 33.19 -0.34
N MET A 409 -14.59 33.53 0.95
CA MET A 409 -13.52 34.15 1.75
C MET A 409 -12.25 33.30 1.84
N MET A 410 -12.37 31.98 1.83
CA MET A 410 -11.24 31.07 1.77
C MET A 410 -10.60 31.09 0.38
N GLU A 411 -11.40 31.02 -0.69
CA GLU A 411 -10.92 31.07 -2.08
C GLU A 411 -10.13 32.33 -2.35
N ASP A 412 -10.60 33.48 -1.85
CA ASP A 412 -9.93 34.79 -1.96
C ASP A 412 -8.54 34.83 -1.29
N THR A 413 -8.21 33.83 -0.46
CA THR A 413 -6.87 33.74 0.17
C THR A 413 -5.84 33.08 -0.72
N PHE A 414 -6.21 32.50 -1.88
CA PHE A 414 -5.31 31.82 -2.81
C PHE A 414 -4.94 32.74 -3.96
N THR A 415 -3.98 33.64 -3.74
CA THR A 415 -3.59 34.66 -4.71
C THR A 415 -2.43 34.24 -5.61
N HIS A 416 -1.59 33.25 -5.17
CA HIS A 416 -0.43 32.77 -5.89
C HIS A 416 -0.62 31.37 -6.50
N SER A 417 -1.83 30.85 -6.45
CA SER A 417 -2.17 29.54 -6.99
C SER A 417 -3.25 29.69 -8.05
N GLU A 418 -2.85 29.63 -9.31
CA GLU A 418 -3.79 29.52 -10.44
C GLU A 418 -4.36 28.10 -10.58
N ASP A 419 -3.64 27.09 -10.05
CA ASP A 419 -4.06 25.70 -10.12
C ASP A 419 -5.21 25.43 -9.15
N ARG A 420 -6.38 25.11 -9.68
CA ARG A 420 -7.59 24.76 -8.94
C ARG A 420 -7.36 23.65 -7.91
N ARG A 421 -6.46 22.70 -8.18
CA ARG A 421 -6.13 21.60 -7.26
C ARG A 421 -5.66 22.09 -5.88
N TYR A 422 -5.02 23.23 -5.80
CA TYR A 422 -4.59 23.82 -4.51
C TYR A 422 -5.79 24.28 -3.66
N LYS A 423 -6.77 24.89 -4.30
CA LYS A 423 -8.00 25.35 -3.64
C LYS A 423 -8.82 24.15 -3.17
N ASP A 424 -9.00 23.16 -4.03
CA ASP A 424 -9.79 21.96 -3.77
C ASP A 424 -9.23 21.14 -2.60
N LEU A 425 -7.90 21.05 -2.46
CA LEU A 425 -7.27 20.37 -1.34
C LEU A 425 -7.63 20.99 0.03
N HIS A 426 -7.77 22.31 0.11
CA HIS A 426 -8.13 23.00 1.35
C HIS A 426 -9.64 23.10 1.57
N LEU A 427 -10.40 23.09 0.52
CA LEU A 427 -11.85 23.37 0.52
C LEU A 427 -12.70 22.10 0.33
N SER A 428 -12.10 20.93 0.06
CA SER A 428 -12.84 19.70 -0.22
C SER A 428 -13.91 19.38 0.84
N SER A 429 -13.59 19.54 2.11
CA SER A 429 -14.56 19.30 3.20
C SER A 429 -15.70 20.31 3.19
N ALA A 430 -15.41 21.58 2.90
CA ALA A 430 -16.42 22.65 2.82
C ALA A 430 -17.33 22.46 1.59
N TYR A 431 -16.77 22.08 0.44
CA TYR A 431 -17.53 21.76 -0.76
C TYR A 431 -18.42 20.52 -0.58
N SER A 432 -17.87 19.45 0.03
CA SER A 432 -18.65 18.23 0.33
C SER A 432 -19.85 18.55 1.24
N MET A 433 -19.64 19.39 2.24
CA MET A 433 -20.71 19.81 3.14
C MET A 433 -21.74 20.72 2.45
N LEU A 434 -21.27 21.63 1.60
CA LEU A 434 -22.15 22.48 0.79
C LEU A 434 -23.02 21.61 -0.14
N GLY A 435 -22.43 20.63 -0.82
CA GLY A 435 -23.15 19.66 -1.64
C GLY A 435 -24.19 18.87 -0.87
N ALA A 436 -23.85 18.42 0.35
CA ALA A 436 -24.79 17.68 1.20
C ALA A 436 -25.98 18.54 1.66
N LEU A 437 -25.76 19.85 1.91
CA LEU A 437 -26.80 20.79 2.38
C LEU A 437 -27.69 21.31 1.24
N THR A 438 -27.18 21.41 0.02
CA THR A 438 -27.93 22.01 -1.10
C THR A 438 -28.89 21.03 -1.79
N LYS A 439 -28.77 19.71 -1.58
CA LYS A 439 -29.67 18.68 -2.18
C LYS A 439 -29.97 18.86 -3.68
N SER A 440 -29.21 19.71 -4.40
CA SER A 440 -29.52 19.99 -5.78
C SER A 440 -28.75 19.04 -6.70
N GLN A 441 -29.37 18.72 -7.85
CA GLN A 441 -28.70 17.95 -8.92
C GLN A 441 -27.49 18.67 -9.52
N ASP A 442 -27.25 19.92 -9.12
CA ASP A 442 -26.14 20.76 -9.51
C ASP A 442 -24.88 20.54 -8.65
N HIS A 443 -24.66 19.30 -8.15
CA HIS A 443 -23.40 18.95 -7.46
C HIS A 443 -22.14 19.27 -8.27
N LEU A 444 -22.26 19.26 -9.60
CA LEU A 444 -21.16 19.63 -10.51
C LEU A 444 -20.94 21.13 -10.60
N THR A 445 -22.02 21.95 -10.57
CA THR A 445 -21.91 23.42 -10.58
C THR A 445 -21.40 24.00 -9.25
N ALA A 446 -21.59 23.31 -8.14
CA ALA A 446 -20.98 23.70 -6.86
C ALA A 446 -19.45 23.50 -6.85
N ILE A 447 -18.94 22.66 -7.76
CA ILE A 447 -17.51 22.40 -7.99
C ILE A 447 -16.99 23.31 -9.12
N GLU A 448 -17.85 23.83 -9.99
CA GLU A 448 -17.51 24.70 -11.13
C GLU A 448 -17.57 26.20 -10.81
N VAL A 449 -18.00 26.60 -9.62
CA VAL A 449 -17.97 27.96 -9.10
C VAL A 449 -16.97 28.06 -7.97
#